data_f533e9ebdd3ff169baa7b35ccda6c841
#
_entry.id   f533e9ebdd3ff169baa7b35ccda6c841
#
_cell.length_a   1.000
_cell.length_b   1.000
_cell.length_c   1.000
_cell.angle_alpha   90.00
_cell.angle_beta   90.00
_cell.angle_gamma   90.00
#
_symmetry.space_group_name_H-M   'P 1'
#
loop_
_entity.id
_entity.type
_entity.pdbx_description
1 polymer ?
#
loop_
_entity_poly.entity_id
_entity_poly.type
_entity_poly.pdbx_seq_one_letter_code
_entity_poly.pdbx_strand_id
1 'polypeptide(L)'
;MKYTILLSFMLAVLFTSSAFSQIQTDVVEYKHGSTVLEGYVSYDKSIKGPRPGVLVVHEWYGVNEYVKKRAERLAQLGYVAFVVDMYGKGIRPTTPQECGIQAGKYRNDRPLMRARVKAALDELKKNKMVDPERIAAIGYCFGGAVVLELARSGAEIAGVVSFHGGLDTPTPDDAKNIKGKVLVCHGGDDPHITMAAVSAFHDEMSNAKVDYQVIIYGGAVHSFTNPDAGNDPSKGTAYDPNADKRSWEAMGRFFNEIFK
;
A
#
# COMPACT_ATOMS: atom_id res chain seq x y z
N MET A 1 34.73 13.22 69.17
CA MET A 1 34.70 13.65 67.74
C MET A 1 33.79 12.69 66.95
N LYS A 2 32.57 13.17 66.56
CA LYS A 2 31.62 12.38 65.78
C LYS A 2 31.70 12.90 64.31
N TYR A 3 32.13 12.07 63.41
CA TYR A 3 32.15 12.38 61.94
C TYR A 3 30.81 11.99 61.35
N THR A 4 30.04 12.98 60.88
CA THR A 4 28.81 12.79 60.12
C THR A 4 29.19 12.72 58.62
N ILE A 5 29.01 11.55 57.99
CA ILE A 5 29.21 11.36 56.55
C ILE A 5 27.91 11.76 55.87
N LEU A 6 27.93 12.87 55.10
CA LEU A 6 26.84 13.27 54.21
C LEU A 6 26.97 12.45 52.91
N LEU A 7 26.02 11.56 52.67
CA LEU A 7 25.91 10.83 51.41
C LEU A 7 25.05 11.68 50.43
N SER A 8 25.69 12.33 49.45
CA SER A 8 24.99 13.07 48.39
C SER A 8 24.48 12.09 47.34
N PHE A 9 23.16 11.88 47.32
CA PHE A 9 22.50 11.15 46.24
C PHE A 9 22.38 12.05 44.99
N MET A 10 23.19 11.78 43.97
CA MET A 10 23.11 12.44 42.67
C MET A 10 22.00 11.75 41.84
N LEU A 11 20.81 12.39 41.76
CA LEU A 11 19.68 11.91 40.97
C LEU A 11 19.98 12.17 39.48
N ALA A 12 20.38 11.15 38.75
CA ALA A 12 20.53 11.21 37.29
C ALA A 12 19.15 11.22 36.62
N VAL A 13 18.69 12.40 36.20
CA VAL A 13 17.48 12.55 35.40
C VAL A 13 17.80 12.12 33.96
N LEU A 14 17.40 10.92 33.62
CA LEU A 14 17.43 10.44 32.24
C LEU A 14 16.36 11.20 31.42
N PHE A 15 16.77 12.21 30.69
CA PHE A 15 15.93 12.81 29.64
C PHE A 15 15.78 11.81 28.49
N THR A 16 14.68 11.05 28.49
CA THR A 16 14.24 10.36 27.30
C THR A 16 13.72 11.41 26.33
N SER A 17 14.54 11.84 25.37
CA SER A 17 14.06 12.65 24.25
C SER A 17 13.08 11.81 23.43
N SER A 18 11.79 12.06 23.59
CA SER A 18 10.78 11.57 22.65
C SER A 18 11.11 12.20 21.29
N ALA A 19 11.71 11.42 20.41
CA ALA A 19 11.90 11.85 19.03
C ALA A 19 10.51 12.01 18.40
N PHE A 20 10.06 13.25 18.24
CA PHE A 20 8.85 13.53 17.49
C PHE A 20 9.07 13.08 16.04
N SER A 21 8.17 12.24 15.53
CA SER A 21 8.13 11.85 14.12
C SER A 21 8.09 13.10 13.24
N GLN A 22 9.06 13.23 12.32
CA GLN A 22 9.18 14.35 11.40
C GLN A 22 8.89 13.89 9.98
N ILE A 23 7.60 13.69 9.68
CA ILE A 23 7.19 13.23 8.37
C ILE A 23 7.44 14.31 7.33
N GLN A 24 8.11 13.92 6.27
CA GLN A 24 8.29 14.71 5.06
C GLN A 24 7.71 13.97 3.87
N THR A 25 7.11 14.73 2.95
CA THR A 25 6.65 14.24 1.65
C THR A 25 7.27 15.09 0.55
N ASP A 26 8.00 14.46 -0.37
CA ASP A 26 8.65 15.11 -1.51
C ASP A 26 8.05 14.59 -2.82
N VAL A 27 7.99 15.46 -3.83
CA VAL A 27 7.60 15.09 -5.19
C VAL A 27 8.75 14.37 -5.88
N VAL A 28 8.45 13.30 -6.60
CA VAL A 28 9.43 12.54 -7.39
C VAL A 28 8.92 12.39 -8.83
N GLU A 29 9.64 13.00 -9.77
CA GLU A 29 9.41 12.75 -11.20
C GLU A 29 10.20 11.54 -11.67
N TYR A 30 9.54 10.62 -12.37
CA TYR A 30 10.15 9.46 -12.99
C TYR A 30 9.50 9.18 -14.35
N LYS A 31 9.96 8.16 -15.07
CA LYS A 31 9.47 7.88 -16.42
C LYS A 31 9.16 6.40 -16.64
N HIS A 32 8.13 6.15 -17.46
CA HIS A 32 7.93 4.88 -18.12
C HIS A 32 7.83 5.11 -19.62
N GLY A 33 8.86 4.71 -20.37
CA GLY A 33 9.03 5.10 -21.78
C GLY A 33 9.08 6.63 -21.93
N SER A 34 8.24 7.18 -22.80
CA SER A 34 8.09 8.62 -22.99
C SER A 34 7.16 9.31 -21.98
N THR A 35 6.41 8.55 -21.18
CA THR A 35 5.45 9.10 -20.21
C THR A 35 6.18 9.59 -18.97
N VAL A 36 6.03 10.87 -18.65
CA VAL A 36 6.46 11.44 -17.36
C VAL A 36 5.41 11.13 -16.30
N LEU A 37 5.87 10.69 -15.14
CA LEU A 37 5.07 10.30 -13.98
C LEU A 37 5.46 11.17 -12.79
N GLU A 38 4.48 11.49 -11.94
CA GLU A 38 4.70 12.30 -10.74
C GLU A 38 4.21 11.54 -9.51
N GLY A 39 5.16 10.89 -8.84
CA GLY A 39 4.95 10.23 -7.56
C GLY A 39 5.32 11.11 -6.38
N TYR A 40 5.12 10.57 -5.17
CA TYR A 40 5.45 11.25 -3.91
C TYR A 40 6.14 10.26 -2.99
N VAL A 41 7.24 10.65 -2.37
CA VAL A 41 7.91 9.86 -1.34
C VAL A 41 7.67 10.47 0.03
N SER A 42 7.11 9.66 0.96
CA SER A 42 6.88 10.05 2.35
C SER A 42 7.78 9.25 3.28
N TYR A 43 8.44 9.92 4.23
CA TYR A 43 9.38 9.28 5.16
C TYR A 43 9.53 10.09 6.45
N ASP A 44 10.00 9.44 7.51
CA ASP A 44 10.39 10.12 8.74
C ASP A 44 11.87 10.52 8.68
N LYS A 45 12.15 11.83 8.74
CA LYS A 45 13.52 12.40 8.73
C LYS A 45 14.35 12.03 9.95
N SER A 46 13.69 11.72 11.07
CA SER A 46 14.38 11.38 12.32
C SER A 46 15.05 10.02 12.25
N ILE A 47 14.56 9.12 11.39
CA ILE A 47 15.10 7.76 11.21
C ILE A 47 16.28 7.80 10.23
N LYS A 48 17.41 7.23 10.64
CA LYS A 48 18.62 7.14 9.82
C LYS A 48 18.81 5.73 9.25
N GLY A 49 19.46 5.67 8.10
CA GLY A 49 19.80 4.43 7.41
C GLY A 49 18.67 3.83 6.57
N PRO A 50 18.99 2.76 5.81
CA PRO A 50 18.04 2.05 4.97
C PRO A 50 16.96 1.33 5.79
N ARG A 51 15.74 1.34 5.28
CA ARG A 51 14.57 0.72 5.89
C ARG A 51 13.59 0.21 4.83
N PRO A 52 12.59 -0.61 5.19
CA PRO A 52 11.69 -1.15 4.19
C PRO A 52 10.98 -0.07 3.38
N GLY A 53 10.88 -0.32 2.06
CA GLY A 53 10.16 0.51 1.11
C GLY A 53 8.76 -0.03 0.84
N VAL A 54 7.77 0.86 0.69
CA VAL A 54 6.39 0.47 0.39
C VAL A 54 5.85 1.29 -0.78
N LEU A 55 5.52 0.64 -1.89
CA LEU A 55 4.72 1.27 -2.95
C LEU A 55 3.28 1.42 -2.49
N VAL A 56 2.67 2.58 -2.77
CA VAL A 56 1.27 2.87 -2.44
C VAL A 56 0.53 3.24 -3.71
N VAL A 57 -0.35 2.37 -4.19
CA VAL A 57 -1.07 2.57 -5.44
C VAL A 57 -2.47 3.11 -5.18
N HIS A 58 -2.79 4.21 -5.86
CA HIS A 58 -4.01 4.98 -5.71
C HIS A 58 -5.27 4.24 -6.20
N GLU A 59 -6.44 4.71 -5.77
CA GLU A 59 -7.73 4.33 -6.34
C GLU A 59 -7.87 4.84 -7.79
N TRP A 60 -9.01 4.69 -8.40
CA TRP A 60 -9.24 5.10 -9.80
C TRP A 60 -9.20 6.62 -10.04
N TYR A 61 -9.21 7.45 -8.99
CA TYR A 61 -9.08 8.92 -9.07
C TYR A 61 -7.65 9.41 -9.38
N GLY A 62 -6.67 8.52 -9.46
CA GLY A 62 -5.27 8.94 -9.58
C GLY A 62 -4.67 9.38 -8.25
N VAL A 63 -3.51 10.02 -8.32
CA VAL A 63 -2.83 10.54 -7.13
C VAL A 63 -3.60 11.71 -6.54
N ASN A 64 -4.12 11.56 -5.33
CA ASN A 64 -4.90 12.54 -4.58
C ASN A 64 -4.46 12.59 -3.11
N GLU A 65 -5.09 13.44 -2.31
CA GLU A 65 -4.75 13.62 -0.89
C GLU A 65 -5.00 12.35 -0.06
N TYR A 66 -5.98 11.52 -0.41
CA TYR A 66 -6.22 10.26 0.28
C TYR A 66 -5.01 9.34 0.23
N VAL A 67 -4.48 9.07 -0.97
CA VAL A 67 -3.34 8.16 -1.12
C VAL A 67 -2.04 8.75 -0.53
N LYS A 68 -1.86 10.07 -0.58
CA LYS A 68 -0.73 10.74 0.09
C LYS A 68 -0.79 10.56 1.61
N LYS A 69 -1.95 10.76 2.24
CA LYS A 69 -2.16 10.51 3.68
C LYS A 69 -1.88 9.05 4.05
N ARG A 70 -2.22 8.08 3.19
CA ARG A 70 -1.87 6.67 3.42
C ARG A 70 -0.35 6.47 3.42
N ALA A 71 0.38 7.13 2.52
CA ALA A 71 1.85 7.10 2.50
C ALA A 71 2.46 7.76 3.75
N GLU A 72 1.93 8.89 4.20
CA GLU A 72 2.37 9.54 5.43
C GLU A 72 2.15 8.67 6.67
N ARG A 73 1.02 7.96 6.76
CA ARG A 73 0.77 6.98 7.84
C ARG A 73 1.78 5.83 7.83
N LEU A 74 2.23 5.36 6.66
CA LEU A 74 3.30 4.37 6.56
C LEU A 74 4.65 4.95 7.01
N ALA A 75 4.94 6.21 6.64
CA ALA A 75 6.13 6.90 7.09
C ALA A 75 6.17 7.05 8.62
N GLN A 76 5.03 7.29 9.27
CA GLN A 76 4.90 7.29 10.75
C GLN A 76 5.22 5.93 11.38
N LEU A 77 5.02 4.84 10.64
CA LEU A 77 5.41 3.48 11.07
C LEU A 77 6.89 3.15 10.77
N GLY A 78 7.64 4.12 10.21
CA GLY A 78 9.07 3.97 9.94
C GLY A 78 9.42 3.48 8.53
N TYR A 79 8.46 3.32 7.64
CA TYR A 79 8.69 2.93 6.24
C TYR A 79 9.08 4.13 5.36
N VAL A 80 9.69 3.87 4.20
CA VAL A 80 9.75 4.82 3.09
C VAL A 80 8.60 4.47 2.15
N ALA A 81 7.56 5.32 2.10
CA ALA A 81 6.37 5.08 1.30
C ALA A 81 6.41 5.88 0.00
N PHE A 82 6.20 5.23 -1.13
CA PHE A 82 6.21 5.84 -2.45
C PHE A 82 4.84 5.74 -3.12
N VAL A 83 4.17 6.88 -3.25
CA VAL A 83 2.89 6.98 -3.99
C VAL A 83 3.16 6.85 -5.49
N VAL A 84 2.57 5.84 -6.10
CA VAL A 84 2.74 5.53 -7.51
C VAL A 84 1.78 6.35 -8.36
N ASP A 85 2.28 7.02 -9.40
CA ASP A 85 1.44 7.60 -10.45
C ASP A 85 1.27 6.59 -11.59
N MET A 86 0.06 6.04 -11.72
CA MET A 86 -0.26 5.10 -12.80
C MET A 86 -0.62 5.81 -14.10
N TYR A 87 -1.13 7.04 -14.04
CA TYR A 87 -1.76 7.68 -15.18
C TYR A 87 -0.83 8.61 -15.97
N GLY A 88 -0.02 9.39 -15.28
CA GLY A 88 0.87 10.39 -15.85
C GLY A 88 0.81 11.71 -15.10
N LYS A 89 1.91 12.47 -15.15
CA LYS A 89 2.02 13.77 -14.50
C LYS A 89 0.87 14.68 -14.89
N GLY A 90 0.16 15.21 -13.89
CA GLY A 90 -0.98 16.11 -14.08
C GLY A 90 -2.30 15.42 -14.46
N ILE A 91 -2.33 14.10 -14.71
CA ILE A 91 -3.59 13.39 -14.99
C ILE A 91 -4.28 13.05 -13.67
N ARG A 92 -5.33 13.80 -13.36
CA ARG A 92 -6.12 13.68 -12.12
C ARG A 92 -7.61 13.72 -12.48
N PRO A 93 -8.19 12.56 -12.87
CA PRO A 93 -9.60 12.49 -13.27
C PRO A 93 -10.50 12.86 -12.08
N THR A 94 -11.57 13.59 -12.35
CA THR A 94 -12.49 14.13 -11.35
C THR A 94 -13.90 13.58 -11.46
N THR A 95 -14.25 13.05 -12.62
CA THR A 95 -15.56 12.45 -12.86
C THR A 95 -15.45 10.91 -12.96
N PRO A 96 -16.52 10.17 -12.59
CA PRO A 96 -16.55 8.71 -12.75
C PRO A 96 -16.23 8.26 -14.18
N GLN A 97 -16.67 9.01 -15.18
CA GLN A 97 -16.38 8.69 -16.58
C GLN A 97 -14.88 8.80 -16.89
N GLU A 98 -14.24 9.90 -16.49
CA GLU A 98 -12.79 10.10 -16.68
C GLU A 98 -12.00 9.04 -15.92
N CYS A 99 -12.40 8.73 -14.66
CA CYS A 99 -11.79 7.68 -13.85
C CYS A 99 -11.87 6.33 -14.55
N GLY A 100 -13.06 5.99 -15.08
CA GLY A 100 -13.30 4.75 -15.82
C GLY A 100 -12.41 4.65 -17.06
N ILE A 101 -12.26 5.75 -17.81
CA ILE A 101 -11.38 5.81 -18.99
C ILE A 101 -9.92 5.57 -18.59
N GLN A 102 -9.42 6.27 -17.54
CA GLN A 102 -8.03 6.12 -17.11
C GLN A 102 -7.74 4.72 -16.55
N ALA A 103 -8.55 4.23 -15.63
CA ALA A 103 -8.39 2.90 -15.06
C ALA A 103 -8.55 1.80 -16.14
N GLY A 104 -9.48 1.98 -17.08
CA GLY A 104 -9.76 1.06 -18.18
C GLY A 104 -8.55 0.81 -19.08
N LYS A 105 -7.73 1.83 -19.34
CA LYS A 105 -6.49 1.66 -20.13
C LYS A 105 -5.59 0.55 -19.55
N TYR A 106 -5.48 0.47 -18.24
CA TYR A 106 -4.62 -0.49 -17.56
C TYR A 106 -5.34 -1.83 -17.32
N ARG A 107 -6.64 -1.78 -16.97
CA ARG A 107 -7.43 -3.02 -16.80
C ARG A 107 -7.51 -3.84 -18.09
N ASN A 108 -7.57 -3.17 -19.24
CA ASN A 108 -7.64 -3.81 -20.56
C ASN A 108 -6.26 -4.15 -21.15
N ASP A 109 -5.17 -3.64 -20.54
CA ASP A 109 -3.78 -3.89 -20.94
C ASP A 109 -2.95 -4.21 -19.70
N ARG A 110 -2.99 -5.48 -19.27
CA ARG A 110 -2.23 -5.96 -18.11
C ARG A 110 -0.71 -5.82 -18.29
N PRO A 111 -0.13 -6.09 -19.45
CA PRO A 111 1.28 -5.78 -19.71
C PRO A 111 1.64 -4.31 -19.44
N LEU A 112 0.84 -3.36 -19.91
CA LEU A 112 1.05 -1.94 -19.62
C LEU A 112 0.91 -1.63 -18.11
N MET A 113 -0.10 -2.22 -17.45
CA MET A 113 -0.29 -2.08 -16.00
C MET A 113 0.95 -2.53 -15.23
N ARG A 114 1.44 -3.73 -15.51
CA ARG A 114 2.64 -4.33 -14.90
C ARG A 114 3.89 -3.49 -15.17
N ALA A 115 4.11 -3.07 -16.40
CA ALA A 115 5.26 -2.24 -16.78
C ALA A 115 5.23 -0.86 -16.08
N ARG A 116 4.04 -0.26 -15.92
CA ARG A 116 3.87 1.04 -15.28
C ARG A 116 4.19 1.00 -13.79
N VAL A 117 3.65 0.03 -13.05
CA VAL A 117 3.94 -0.10 -11.62
C VAL A 117 5.38 -0.58 -11.37
N LYS A 118 5.94 -1.39 -12.29
CA LYS A 118 7.35 -1.78 -12.23
C LYS A 118 8.28 -0.57 -12.35
N ALA A 119 7.99 0.40 -13.20
CA ALA A 119 8.78 1.63 -13.29
C ALA A 119 8.82 2.40 -11.94
N ALA A 120 7.71 2.39 -11.18
CA ALA A 120 7.69 2.96 -9.84
C ALA A 120 8.52 2.13 -8.84
N LEU A 121 8.48 0.80 -8.94
CA LEU A 121 9.33 -0.09 -8.12
C LEU A 121 10.81 0.18 -8.39
N ASP A 122 11.19 0.29 -9.67
CA ASP A 122 12.57 0.57 -10.07
C ASP A 122 13.02 1.96 -9.58
N GLU A 123 12.11 2.95 -9.53
CA GLU A 123 12.40 4.26 -8.97
C GLU A 123 12.57 4.24 -7.45
N LEU A 124 11.67 3.54 -6.73
CA LEU A 124 11.79 3.39 -5.28
C LEU A 124 13.11 2.72 -4.87
N LYS A 125 13.57 1.71 -5.62
CA LYS A 125 14.86 1.02 -5.38
C LYS A 125 16.09 1.93 -5.49
N LYS A 126 16.00 3.06 -6.19
CA LYS A 126 17.11 4.06 -6.28
C LYS A 126 17.23 4.93 -5.03
N ASN A 127 16.20 4.96 -4.20
CA ASN A 127 16.19 5.81 -3.00
C ASN A 127 17.12 5.22 -1.93
N LYS A 128 18.16 5.98 -1.55
CA LYS A 128 19.18 5.55 -0.58
C LYS A 128 18.65 5.26 0.83
N MET A 129 17.43 5.73 1.15
CA MET A 129 16.76 5.42 2.41
C MET A 129 16.02 4.07 2.38
N VAL A 130 15.95 3.42 1.23
CA VAL A 130 15.24 2.15 1.04
C VAL A 130 16.23 0.99 1.06
N ASP A 131 15.88 -0.04 1.82
CA ASP A 131 16.51 -1.35 1.71
C ASP A 131 15.88 -2.09 0.52
N PRO A 132 16.61 -2.33 -0.57
CA PRO A 132 16.04 -2.91 -1.79
C PRO A 132 15.59 -4.36 -1.64
N GLU A 133 16.04 -5.07 -0.61
CA GLU A 133 15.62 -6.45 -0.30
C GLU A 133 14.33 -6.48 0.52
N ARG A 134 13.92 -5.35 1.12
CA ARG A 134 12.74 -5.24 1.96
C ARG A 134 11.72 -4.26 1.35
N ILE A 135 11.08 -4.68 0.25
CA ILE A 135 10.07 -3.87 -0.43
C ILE A 135 8.74 -4.62 -0.44
N ALA A 136 7.64 -3.89 -0.18
CA ALA A 136 6.27 -4.35 -0.36
C ALA A 136 5.48 -3.36 -1.21
N ALA A 137 4.28 -3.75 -1.64
CA ALA A 137 3.36 -2.85 -2.30
C ALA A 137 1.95 -2.96 -1.70
N ILE A 138 1.29 -1.83 -1.52
CA ILE A 138 -0.12 -1.78 -1.15
C ILE A 138 -0.92 -1.02 -2.20
N GLY A 139 -2.18 -1.35 -2.36
CA GLY A 139 -3.04 -0.66 -3.29
C GLY A 139 -4.51 -0.69 -2.88
N TYR A 140 -5.23 0.36 -3.27
CA TYR A 140 -6.62 0.61 -2.92
C TYR A 140 -7.48 0.57 -4.17
N CYS A 141 -8.62 -0.15 -4.16
CA CYS A 141 -9.53 -0.26 -5.31
C CYS A 141 -8.80 -0.68 -6.61
N PHE A 142 -8.71 0.20 -7.60
CA PHE A 142 -7.89 0.00 -8.81
C PHE A 142 -6.45 -0.39 -8.47
N GLY A 143 -5.85 0.30 -7.49
CA GLY A 143 -4.50 0.03 -7.02
C GLY A 143 -4.32 -1.35 -6.39
N GLY A 144 -5.38 -1.91 -5.79
CA GLY A 144 -5.36 -3.28 -5.28
C GLY A 144 -5.15 -4.31 -6.40
N ALA A 145 -5.82 -4.14 -7.55
CA ALA A 145 -5.57 -4.95 -8.73
C ALA A 145 -4.16 -4.75 -9.29
N VAL A 146 -3.65 -3.50 -9.28
CA VAL A 146 -2.30 -3.17 -9.77
C VAL A 146 -1.22 -3.91 -8.97
N VAL A 147 -1.31 -3.93 -7.63
CA VAL A 147 -0.29 -4.60 -6.82
C VAL A 147 -0.36 -6.13 -6.94
N LEU A 148 -1.54 -6.71 -7.16
CA LEU A 148 -1.68 -8.12 -7.48
C LEU A 148 -1.05 -8.44 -8.84
N GLU A 149 -1.24 -7.60 -9.84
CA GLU A 149 -0.61 -7.75 -11.16
C GLU A 149 0.91 -7.56 -11.09
N LEU A 150 1.42 -6.67 -10.20
CA LEU A 150 2.85 -6.57 -9.93
C LEU A 150 3.40 -7.89 -9.36
N ALA A 151 2.70 -8.50 -8.40
CA ALA A 151 3.10 -9.80 -7.85
C ALA A 151 3.07 -10.90 -8.93
N ARG A 152 1.97 -11.01 -9.71
CA ARG A 152 1.84 -11.96 -10.83
C ARG A 152 2.91 -11.79 -11.92
N SER A 153 3.49 -10.58 -12.06
CA SER A 153 4.59 -10.35 -13.00
C SER A 153 5.94 -10.95 -12.54
N GLY A 154 6.00 -11.54 -11.36
CA GLY A 154 7.23 -12.10 -10.80
C GLY A 154 8.17 -11.04 -10.18
N ALA A 155 7.63 -9.88 -9.77
CA ALA A 155 8.43 -8.84 -9.15
C ALA A 155 9.11 -9.33 -7.87
N GLU A 156 10.40 -8.96 -7.70
CA GLU A 156 11.17 -9.23 -6.49
C GLU A 156 10.75 -8.25 -5.38
N ILE A 157 9.70 -8.63 -4.64
CA ILE A 157 9.16 -7.89 -3.50
C ILE A 157 8.73 -8.87 -2.42
N ALA A 158 8.80 -8.46 -1.15
CA ALA A 158 8.48 -9.31 0.00
C ALA A 158 6.99 -9.67 0.08
N GLY A 159 6.12 -8.77 -0.39
CA GLY A 159 4.68 -9.07 -0.44
C GLY A 159 3.84 -7.90 -0.94
N VAL A 160 2.55 -8.18 -1.13
CA VAL A 160 1.56 -7.20 -1.56
C VAL A 160 0.31 -7.22 -0.67
N VAL A 161 -0.34 -6.04 -0.51
CA VAL A 161 -1.62 -5.92 0.18
C VAL A 161 -2.64 -5.25 -0.74
N SER A 162 -3.73 -5.92 -1.05
CA SER A 162 -4.86 -5.39 -1.81
C SER A 162 -5.99 -5.01 -0.86
N PHE A 163 -6.36 -3.72 -0.82
CA PHE A 163 -7.52 -3.23 -0.08
C PHE A 163 -8.69 -3.01 -1.04
N HIS A 164 -9.79 -3.71 -0.84
CA HIS A 164 -11.01 -3.65 -1.67
C HIS A 164 -10.70 -3.59 -3.18
N GLY A 165 -9.67 -4.30 -3.63
CA GLY A 165 -9.21 -4.29 -5.01
C GLY A 165 -9.87 -5.35 -5.88
N GLY A 166 -9.87 -5.12 -7.21
CA GLY A 166 -10.21 -6.17 -8.17
C GLY A 166 -9.25 -7.36 -8.06
N LEU A 167 -9.79 -8.57 -8.03
CA LEU A 167 -9.04 -9.80 -7.83
C LEU A 167 -8.79 -10.56 -9.14
N ASP A 168 -9.55 -10.21 -10.18
CA ASP A 168 -9.52 -10.85 -11.48
C ASP A 168 -8.21 -10.65 -12.26
N THR A 169 -7.89 -11.63 -13.06
CA THR A 169 -6.83 -11.56 -14.07
C THR A 169 -7.21 -12.38 -15.30
N PRO A 170 -6.82 -11.96 -16.51
CA PRO A 170 -7.01 -12.78 -17.72
C PRO A 170 -6.02 -13.96 -17.80
N THR A 171 -4.97 -13.95 -16.95
CA THR A 171 -3.88 -14.92 -16.96
C THR A 171 -3.63 -15.50 -15.56
N PRO A 172 -4.56 -16.33 -15.02
CA PRO A 172 -4.43 -16.86 -13.66
C PRO A 172 -3.18 -17.73 -13.46
N ASP A 173 -2.67 -18.34 -14.51
CA ASP A 173 -1.42 -19.12 -14.47
C ASP A 173 -0.19 -18.29 -14.07
N ASP A 174 -0.25 -16.96 -14.24
CA ASP A 174 0.83 -16.05 -13.82
C ASP A 174 1.02 -16.01 -12.30
N ALA A 175 0.06 -16.49 -11.52
CA ALA A 175 0.21 -16.64 -10.07
C ALA A 175 1.42 -17.52 -9.69
N LYS A 176 1.83 -18.44 -10.58
CA LYS A 176 3.04 -19.27 -10.41
C LYS A 176 4.34 -18.46 -10.34
N ASN A 177 4.32 -17.21 -10.83
CA ASN A 177 5.48 -16.32 -10.81
C ASN A 177 5.59 -15.51 -9.50
N ILE A 178 4.55 -15.51 -8.66
CA ILE A 178 4.52 -14.75 -7.41
C ILE A 178 5.62 -15.26 -6.47
N LYS A 179 6.49 -14.35 -6.02
CA LYS A 179 7.64 -14.66 -5.15
C LYS A 179 7.39 -14.29 -3.70
N GLY A 180 6.71 -13.17 -3.48
CA GLY A 180 6.35 -12.68 -2.14
C GLY A 180 5.01 -13.22 -1.66
N LYS A 181 4.61 -12.82 -0.44
CA LYS A 181 3.32 -13.17 0.14
C LYS A 181 2.21 -12.21 -0.29
N VAL A 182 0.95 -12.66 -0.18
CA VAL A 182 -0.21 -11.87 -0.60
C VAL A 182 -1.21 -11.73 0.54
N LEU A 183 -1.63 -10.50 0.84
CA LEU A 183 -2.75 -10.20 1.73
C LEU A 183 -3.86 -9.49 0.95
N VAL A 184 -5.07 -9.99 1.05
CA VAL A 184 -6.29 -9.32 0.53
C VAL A 184 -7.17 -8.92 1.70
N CYS A 185 -7.56 -7.64 1.75
CA CYS A 185 -8.52 -7.07 2.68
C CYS A 185 -9.80 -6.73 1.90
N HIS A 186 -10.85 -7.55 2.04
CA HIS A 186 -12.05 -7.51 1.21
C HIS A 186 -13.29 -7.11 2.03
N GLY A 187 -14.14 -6.26 1.46
CA GLY A 187 -15.46 -5.94 2.03
C GLY A 187 -16.46 -7.06 1.73
N GLY A 188 -17.04 -7.65 2.78
CA GLY A 188 -17.95 -8.81 2.63
C GLY A 188 -19.21 -8.52 1.82
N ASP A 189 -19.64 -7.26 1.80
CA ASP A 189 -20.87 -6.80 1.10
C ASP A 189 -20.51 -5.94 -0.14
N ASP A 190 -19.26 -6.06 -0.65
CA ASP A 190 -18.81 -5.34 -1.85
C ASP A 190 -19.57 -5.83 -3.10
N PRO A 191 -20.40 -5.00 -3.74
CA PRO A 191 -21.16 -5.41 -4.91
C PRO A 191 -20.34 -5.41 -6.20
N HIS A 192 -19.15 -4.77 -6.19
CA HIS A 192 -18.28 -4.67 -7.35
C HIS A 192 -17.33 -5.87 -7.44
N ILE A 193 -16.89 -6.36 -6.29
CA ILE A 193 -15.99 -7.52 -6.18
C ILE A 193 -16.71 -8.58 -5.36
N THR A 194 -17.40 -9.46 -6.04
CA THR A 194 -18.29 -10.44 -5.42
C THR A 194 -17.52 -11.58 -4.72
N MET A 195 -18.20 -12.30 -3.85
CA MET A 195 -17.64 -13.53 -3.22
C MET A 195 -17.26 -14.59 -4.25
N ALA A 196 -17.88 -14.61 -5.44
CA ALA A 196 -17.46 -15.48 -6.54
C ALA A 196 -16.06 -15.10 -7.04
N ALA A 197 -15.74 -13.80 -7.14
CA ALA A 197 -14.38 -13.35 -7.46
C ALA A 197 -13.36 -13.71 -6.37
N VAL A 198 -13.76 -13.65 -5.10
CA VAL A 198 -12.92 -14.11 -3.97
C VAL A 198 -12.63 -15.59 -4.06
N SER A 199 -13.65 -16.42 -4.39
CA SER A 199 -13.48 -17.86 -4.57
C SER A 199 -12.53 -18.18 -5.74
N ALA A 200 -12.70 -17.51 -6.88
CA ALA A 200 -11.82 -17.68 -8.04
C ALA A 200 -10.36 -17.28 -7.72
N PHE A 201 -10.17 -16.21 -6.97
CA PHE A 201 -8.85 -15.79 -6.48
C PHE A 201 -8.23 -16.83 -5.52
N HIS A 202 -9.05 -17.38 -4.61
CA HIS A 202 -8.62 -18.48 -3.74
C HIS A 202 -8.09 -19.66 -4.55
N ASP A 203 -8.85 -20.10 -5.56
CA ASP A 203 -8.47 -21.23 -6.42
C ASP A 203 -7.17 -20.94 -7.17
N GLU A 204 -7.03 -19.71 -7.72
CA GLU A 204 -5.82 -19.26 -8.41
C GLU A 204 -4.59 -19.36 -7.49
N MET A 205 -4.65 -18.75 -6.28
CA MET A 205 -3.53 -18.73 -5.34
C MET A 205 -3.19 -20.12 -4.82
N SER A 206 -4.22 -20.93 -4.51
CA SER A 206 -4.04 -22.30 -4.01
C SER A 206 -3.39 -23.21 -5.05
N ASN A 207 -3.86 -23.15 -6.31
CA ASN A 207 -3.30 -23.94 -7.41
C ASN A 207 -1.84 -23.57 -7.69
N ALA A 208 -1.49 -22.29 -7.55
CA ALA A 208 -0.13 -21.79 -7.71
C ALA A 208 0.75 -22.00 -6.46
N LYS A 209 0.19 -22.46 -5.32
CA LYS A 209 0.86 -22.64 -4.02
C LYS A 209 1.47 -21.36 -3.47
N VAL A 210 0.82 -20.24 -3.70
CA VAL A 210 1.21 -18.95 -3.15
C VAL A 210 0.92 -18.93 -1.65
N ASP A 211 1.77 -18.28 -0.85
CA ASP A 211 1.47 -17.96 0.55
C ASP A 211 0.57 -16.70 0.58
N TYR A 212 -0.70 -16.89 0.91
CA TYR A 212 -1.69 -15.80 0.86
C TYR A 212 -2.70 -15.87 2.00
N GLN A 213 -3.29 -14.72 2.27
CA GLN A 213 -4.41 -14.55 3.19
C GLN A 213 -5.49 -13.69 2.55
N VAL A 214 -6.76 -14.04 2.79
CA VAL A 214 -7.91 -13.20 2.48
C VAL A 214 -8.69 -12.95 3.77
N ILE A 215 -8.83 -11.67 4.13
CA ILE A 215 -9.61 -11.24 5.29
C ILE A 215 -10.87 -10.54 4.79
N ILE A 216 -12.02 -11.06 5.16
CA ILE A 216 -13.32 -10.54 4.77
C ILE A 216 -13.93 -9.75 5.94
N TYR A 217 -14.27 -8.50 5.70
CA TYR A 217 -14.89 -7.60 6.67
C TYR A 217 -16.38 -7.55 6.41
N GLY A 218 -17.16 -8.30 7.22
CA GLY A 218 -18.61 -8.37 7.09
C GLY A 218 -19.27 -7.00 7.28
N GLY A 219 -20.26 -6.67 6.45
CA GLY A 219 -20.94 -5.37 6.43
C GLY A 219 -20.20 -4.25 5.70
N ALA A 220 -18.90 -4.41 5.43
CA ALA A 220 -18.13 -3.42 4.67
C ALA A 220 -18.39 -3.60 3.16
N VAL A 221 -18.55 -2.46 2.47
CA VAL A 221 -18.70 -2.40 1.01
C VAL A 221 -17.41 -1.91 0.35
N HIS A 222 -17.43 -1.63 -0.95
CA HIS A 222 -16.25 -1.11 -1.69
C HIS A 222 -15.73 0.21 -1.09
N SER A 223 -14.43 0.48 -1.21
CA SER A 223 -13.74 1.68 -0.69
C SER A 223 -13.87 1.90 0.83
N PHE A 224 -14.07 0.84 1.61
CA PHE A 224 -14.27 0.93 3.07
C PHE A 224 -13.12 1.61 3.83
N THR A 225 -11.95 1.77 3.21
CA THR A 225 -10.80 2.46 3.81
C THR A 225 -10.80 3.96 3.55
N ASN A 226 -11.65 4.49 2.64
CA ASN A 226 -11.59 5.88 2.20
C ASN A 226 -12.69 6.74 2.86
N PRO A 227 -12.34 7.68 3.77
CA PRO A 227 -13.33 8.57 4.40
C PRO A 227 -14.14 9.41 3.41
N ASP A 228 -13.56 9.71 2.23
CA ASP A 228 -14.23 10.51 1.19
C ASP A 228 -15.29 9.70 0.41
N ALA A 229 -15.37 8.37 0.63
CA ALA A 229 -16.40 7.52 0.02
C ALA A 229 -17.80 7.71 0.63
N GLY A 230 -17.92 8.53 1.68
CA GLY A 230 -19.17 8.71 2.42
C GLY A 230 -19.48 7.56 3.37
N ASN A 231 -20.68 7.57 3.96
CA ASN A 231 -21.07 6.64 5.04
C ASN A 231 -22.36 5.85 4.77
N ASP A 232 -22.81 5.81 3.52
CA ASP A 232 -24.02 5.10 3.11
C ASP A 232 -23.68 3.82 2.34
N PRO A 233 -23.64 2.64 3.00
CA PRO A 233 -23.26 1.38 2.37
C PRO A 233 -24.29 0.91 1.31
N SER A 234 -25.53 1.42 1.33
CA SER A 234 -26.53 1.07 0.34
C SER A 234 -26.15 1.48 -1.08
N LYS A 235 -25.19 2.41 -1.22
CA LYS A 235 -24.61 2.84 -2.52
C LYS A 235 -23.55 1.88 -3.06
N GLY A 236 -23.20 0.84 -2.30
CA GLY A 236 -22.16 -0.13 -2.68
C GLY A 236 -20.74 0.38 -2.53
N THR A 237 -20.55 1.65 -2.13
CA THR A 237 -19.26 2.27 -1.86
C THR A 237 -19.40 3.20 -0.67
N ALA A 238 -18.70 2.93 0.44
CA ALA A 238 -18.78 3.71 1.68
C ALA A 238 -17.59 3.44 2.58
N TYR A 239 -17.24 4.43 3.42
CA TYR A 239 -16.24 4.29 4.48
C TYR A 239 -16.80 3.45 5.65
N ASP A 240 -15.99 2.51 6.13
CA ASP A 240 -16.25 1.77 7.38
C ASP A 240 -15.04 1.93 8.31
N PRO A 241 -15.14 2.70 9.40
CA PRO A 241 -14.01 2.97 10.29
C PRO A 241 -13.48 1.71 11.00
N ASN A 242 -14.34 0.70 11.23
CA ASN A 242 -13.91 -0.54 11.85
C ASN A 242 -13.14 -1.42 10.87
N ALA A 243 -13.64 -1.56 9.64
CA ALA A 243 -12.96 -2.30 8.59
C ALA A 243 -11.63 -1.61 8.20
N ASP A 244 -11.61 -0.26 8.08
CA ASP A 244 -10.37 0.50 7.84
C ASP A 244 -9.34 0.22 8.93
N LYS A 245 -9.70 0.39 10.20
CA LYS A 245 -8.80 0.14 11.33
C LYS A 245 -8.28 -1.29 11.34
N ARG A 246 -9.16 -2.26 11.24
CA ARG A 246 -8.82 -3.70 11.31
C ARG A 246 -7.93 -4.13 10.14
N SER A 247 -8.22 -3.64 8.93
CA SER A 247 -7.41 -3.94 7.74
C SER A 247 -6.02 -3.30 7.80
N TRP A 248 -5.90 -2.09 8.36
CA TRP A 248 -4.61 -1.45 8.61
C TRP A 248 -3.76 -2.22 9.63
N GLU A 249 -4.38 -2.70 10.71
CA GLU A 249 -3.71 -3.54 11.69
C GLU A 249 -3.30 -4.91 11.10
N ALA A 250 -4.15 -5.49 10.24
CA ALA A 250 -3.81 -6.73 9.53
C ALA A 250 -2.60 -6.54 8.62
N MET A 251 -2.53 -5.45 7.85
CA MET A 251 -1.36 -5.08 7.07
C MET A 251 -0.13 -4.91 7.95
N GLY A 252 -0.24 -4.27 9.11
CA GLY A 252 0.88 -4.09 10.05
C GLY A 252 1.45 -5.44 10.53
N ARG A 253 0.58 -6.40 10.88
CA ARG A 253 1.01 -7.77 11.23
C ARG A 253 1.68 -8.49 10.07
N PHE A 254 1.12 -8.37 8.87
CA PHE A 254 1.68 -8.91 7.64
C PHE A 254 3.06 -8.32 7.35
N PHE A 255 3.25 -7.01 7.48
CA PHE A 255 4.56 -6.37 7.30
C PHE A 255 5.59 -6.82 8.34
N ASN A 256 5.18 -7.00 9.59
CA ASN A 256 6.06 -7.56 10.63
C ASN A 256 6.51 -9.01 10.31
N GLU A 257 5.75 -9.73 9.51
CA GLU A 257 6.11 -11.08 9.06
C GLU A 257 7.08 -11.05 7.87
N ILE A 258 6.78 -10.26 6.84
CA ILE A 258 7.53 -10.27 5.58
C ILE A 258 8.83 -9.45 5.61
N PHE A 259 9.03 -8.58 6.58
CA PHE A 259 10.23 -7.72 6.71
C PHE A 259 11.20 -8.17 7.82
N LYS A 260 11.06 -9.40 8.29
CA LYS A 260 11.98 -10.00 9.27
C LYS A 260 13.37 -10.20 8.74
#